data_cbe97b8b253e14e132cda4e6030ffedd
#
_entry.id   cbe97b8b253e14e132cda4e6030ffedd
#
_cell.length_a   1.000
_cell.length_b   1.000
_cell.length_c   1.000
_cell.angle_alpha   90.00
_cell.angle_beta   90.00
_cell.angle_gamma   90.00
#
_symmetry.space_group_name_H-M   'P 1'
#
loop_
_entity.id
_entity.type
_entity.pdbx_description
1 polymer ?
#
loop_
_entity_poly.entity_id
_entity_poly.type
_entity_poly.pdbx_seq_one_letter_code
_entity_poly.pdbx_strand_id
1 'polypeptide(L)'
;MKQIFFIDLDNTIYFTKPNKEVLMTGLYDLLDEQNLQIDQSDYQAAKDEMLRTPFLKVAEKYGFPEEVVDKTVEFLANREVVKPLIPSDDYHFIKSLKGRKFIVTAGFPKQQKSKVKMLGIADDFEEVHVVDVSVTNKKQAFIDLIDKHQLNKDEILIVGDDAQSEIKFGLELGIETFLLDPDDLHPNAKSTFTGKDLKELHQAAGQ
;
A
#
# COMPACT_ATOMS: atom_id res chain seq x y z
N MET A 1 -6.62 -11.60 -21.68
CA MET A 1 -5.20 -11.42 -21.22
C MET A 1 -5.03 -9.98 -20.76
N LYS A 2 -4.62 -9.77 -19.52
CA LYS A 2 -4.37 -8.44 -18.98
C LYS A 2 -3.00 -7.92 -19.45
N GLN A 3 -2.95 -6.64 -19.77
CA GLN A 3 -1.77 -5.96 -20.32
C GLN A 3 -1.39 -4.73 -19.51
N ILE A 4 -2.20 -4.38 -18.50
CA ILE A 4 -2.05 -3.19 -17.68
C ILE A 4 -2.27 -3.58 -16.24
N PHE A 5 -1.35 -3.18 -15.36
CA PHE A 5 -1.38 -3.55 -13.95
C PHE A 5 -1.25 -2.32 -13.07
N PHE A 6 -2.26 -2.08 -12.23
CA PHE A 6 -2.20 -1.11 -11.14
C PHE A 6 -1.90 -1.86 -9.85
N ILE A 7 -0.73 -1.67 -9.29
CA ILE A 7 -0.19 -2.49 -8.21
C ILE A 7 0.04 -1.61 -7.00
N ASP A 8 -0.52 -2.01 -5.85
CA ASP A 8 -0.23 -1.35 -4.60
C ASP A 8 1.22 -1.63 -4.15
N LEU A 9 1.73 -0.82 -3.23
CA LEU A 9 3.11 -0.90 -2.76
C LEU A 9 3.23 -1.62 -1.42
N ASP A 10 2.56 -1.06 -0.38
CA ASP A 10 2.70 -1.51 0.99
C ASP A 10 1.94 -2.83 1.20
N ASN A 11 2.58 -3.84 1.79
CA ASN A 11 2.06 -5.20 1.99
C ASN A 11 1.62 -5.94 0.70
N THR A 12 2.01 -5.42 -0.47
CA THR A 12 1.81 -6.05 -1.78
C THR A 12 3.13 -6.32 -2.47
N ILE A 13 3.93 -5.30 -2.78
CA ILE A 13 5.27 -5.44 -3.37
C ILE A 13 6.29 -5.84 -2.30
N TYR A 14 6.13 -5.33 -1.11
CA TYR A 14 6.90 -5.69 0.07
C TYR A 14 6.01 -5.76 1.30
N PHE A 15 6.42 -6.48 2.33
CA PHE A 15 5.71 -6.53 3.60
C PHE A 15 6.36 -5.60 4.63
N THR A 16 5.53 -4.84 5.36
CA THR A 16 6.01 -3.93 6.41
C THR A 16 6.68 -4.67 7.56
N LYS A 17 6.16 -5.85 7.93
CA LYS A 17 6.65 -6.63 9.07
C LYS A 17 8.12 -7.04 8.96
N PRO A 18 8.63 -7.62 7.85
CA PRO A 18 10.05 -7.88 7.66
C PRO A 18 10.92 -6.61 7.61
N ASN A 19 10.34 -5.49 7.21
CA ASN A 19 11.01 -4.20 7.08
C ASN A 19 10.80 -3.27 8.28
N LYS A 20 10.24 -3.79 9.39
CA LYS A 20 9.79 -3.02 10.56
C LYS A 20 10.87 -2.08 11.12
N GLU A 21 12.10 -2.57 11.26
CA GLU A 21 13.20 -1.76 11.81
C GLU A 21 13.48 -0.52 10.96
N VAL A 22 13.44 -0.65 9.64
CA VAL A 22 13.68 0.48 8.72
C VAL A 22 12.49 1.43 8.69
N LEU A 23 11.29 0.88 8.67
CA LEU A 23 10.06 1.66 8.44
C LEU A 23 9.47 2.27 9.71
N MET A 24 9.57 1.58 10.85
CA MET A 24 8.79 1.95 12.02
C MET A 24 9.62 2.55 13.17
N THR A 25 10.94 2.26 13.28
CA THR A 25 11.74 2.72 14.41
C THR A 25 11.60 4.22 14.67
N GLY A 26 11.86 5.07 13.69
CA GLY A 26 11.79 6.51 13.90
C GLY A 26 10.38 7.04 14.20
N LEU A 27 9.32 6.35 13.75
CA LEU A 27 7.93 6.66 14.13
C LEU A 27 7.69 6.25 15.60
N TYR A 28 8.13 5.06 15.97
CA TYR A 28 7.94 4.60 17.35
C TYR A 28 8.75 5.42 18.35
N ASP A 29 9.99 5.78 18.01
CA ASP A 29 10.82 6.67 18.83
C ASP A 29 10.11 8.01 19.07
N LEU A 30 9.53 8.60 18.02
CA LEU A 30 8.74 9.82 18.13
C LEU A 30 7.53 9.66 19.07
N LEU A 31 6.79 8.57 18.93
CA LEU A 31 5.60 8.29 19.73
C LEU A 31 5.95 7.93 21.19
N ASP A 32 7.07 7.23 21.43
CA ASP A 32 7.55 6.88 22.76
C ASP A 32 7.92 8.13 23.60
N GLU A 33 8.25 9.25 22.93
CA GLU A 33 8.54 10.54 23.58
C GLU A 33 7.26 11.36 23.88
N GLN A 34 6.08 10.92 23.42
CA GLN A 34 4.82 11.65 23.59
C GLN A 34 3.96 11.06 24.71
N ASN A 35 3.11 11.91 25.29
CA ASN A 35 2.05 11.45 26.18
C ASN A 35 0.80 11.10 25.37
N LEU A 36 0.63 9.83 25.03
CA LEU A 36 -0.48 9.35 24.19
C LEU A 36 -1.81 9.26 24.93
N GLN A 37 -1.83 9.39 26.28
CA GLN A 37 -3.01 9.28 27.15
C GLN A 37 -3.78 7.94 26.99
N ILE A 38 -3.08 6.88 26.60
CA ILE A 38 -3.57 5.52 26.49
C ILE A 38 -2.74 4.59 27.37
N ASP A 39 -3.25 3.42 27.71
CA ASP A 39 -2.48 2.45 28.48
C ASP A 39 -1.42 1.72 27.64
N GLN A 40 -0.49 1.03 28.31
CA GLN A 40 0.63 0.36 27.65
C GLN A 40 0.17 -0.79 26.74
N SER A 41 -0.94 -1.48 27.07
CA SER A 41 -1.46 -2.58 26.25
C SER A 41 -2.07 -2.06 24.95
N ASP A 42 -2.84 -0.97 25.02
CA ASP A 42 -3.41 -0.30 23.85
C ASP A 42 -2.32 0.30 22.96
N TYR A 43 -1.28 0.87 23.57
CA TYR A 43 -0.15 1.38 22.79
C TYR A 43 0.59 0.27 22.04
N GLN A 44 0.81 -0.88 22.67
CA GLN A 44 1.44 -2.01 21.98
C GLN A 44 0.54 -2.53 20.84
N ALA A 45 -0.76 -2.64 21.07
CA ALA A 45 -1.73 -3.01 20.04
C ALA A 45 -1.74 -2.01 18.87
N ALA A 46 -1.69 -0.69 19.17
CA ALA A 46 -1.58 0.36 18.16
C ALA A 46 -0.29 0.22 17.32
N LYS A 47 0.87 -0.03 17.96
CA LYS A 47 2.14 -0.28 17.25
C LYS A 47 2.04 -1.47 16.29
N ASP A 48 1.42 -2.57 16.71
CA ASP A 48 1.27 -3.75 15.86
C ASP A 48 0.29 -3.49 14.70
N GLU A 49 -0.79 -2.74 14.96
CA GLU A 49 -1.75 -2.37 13.92
C GLU A 49 -1.17 -1.42 12.88
N MET A 50 -0.27 -0.50 13.27
CA MET A 50 0.44 0.40 12.33
C MET A 50 1.30 -0.33 11.28
N LEU A 51 1.58 -1.63 11.45
CA LEU A 51 2.28 -2.41 10.43
C LEU A 51 1.44 -2.64 9.16
N ARG A 52 0.10 -2.45 9.25
CA ARG A 52 -0.83 -2.65 8.12
C ARG A 52 -1.80 -1.49 7.92
N THR A 53 -2.13 -0.79 9.01
CA THR A 53 -3.12 0.28 8.99
C THR A 53 -2.43 1.64 9.01
N PRO A 54 -2.85 2.60 8.15
CA PRO A 54 -2.30 3.94 8.15
C PRO A 54 -2.40 4.62 9.52
N PHE A 55 -1.35 5.35 9.92
CA PHE A 55 -1.23 6.01 11.22
C PHE A 55 -2.49 6.78 11.63
N LEU A 56 -3.07 7.57 10.74
CA LEU A 56 -4.26 8.38 11.06
C LEU A 56 -5.46 7.52 11.50
N LYS A 57 -5.69 6.37 10.87
CA LYS A 57 -6.77 5.46 11.26
C LYS A 57 -6.50 4.82 12.63
N VAL A 58 -5.24 4.47 12.90
CA VAL A 58 -4.83 3.93 14.20
C VAL A 58 -4.97 5.00 15.29
N ALA A 59 -4.49 6.21 15.03
CA ALA A 59 -4.59 7.33 15.96
C ALA A 59 -6.05 7.65 16.33
N GLU A 60 -6.96 7.67 15.34
CA GLU A 60 -8.38 7.85 15.56
C GLU A 60 -8.98 6.72 16.42
N LYS A 61 -8.67 5.47 16.07
CA LYS A 61 -9.19 4.28 16.77
C LYS A 61 -8.79 4.23 18.25
N TYR A 62 -7.54 4.59 18.56
CA TYR A 62 -6.98 4.55 19.90
C TYR A 62 -7.09 5.90 20.65
N GLY A 63 -7.66 6.92 20.00
CA GLY A 63 -7.91 8.22 20.62
C GLY A 63 -6.63 9.01 20.94
N PHE A 64 -5.64 9.01 20.05
CA PHE A 64 -4.42 9.80 20.25
C PHE A 64 -4.75 11.30 20.31
N PRO A 65 -4.08 12.07 21.19
CA PRO A 65 -4.27 13.51 21.28
C PRO A 65 -3.95 14.20 19.94
N GLU A 66 -4.75 15.22 19.59
CA GLU A 66 -4.61 15.97 18.33
C GLU A 66 -3.19 16.53 18.13
N GLU A 67 -2.58 17.06 19.18
CA GLU A 67 -1.19 17.56 19.15
C GLU A 67 -0.18 16.47 18.76
N VAL A 68 -0.38 15.23 19.24
CA VAL A 68 0.48 14.09 18.88
C VAL A 68 0.24 13.69 17.43
N VAL A 69 -1.02 13.71 16.99
CA VAL A 69 -1.38 13.40 15.59
C VAL A 69 -0.73 14.39 14.65
N ASP A 70 -0.86 15.68 14.88
CA ASP A 70 -0.30 16.74 14.04
C ASP A 70 1.22 16.62 13.92
N LYS A 71 1.91 16.47 15.06
CA LYS A 71 3.37 16.32 15.10
C LYS A 71 3.83 15.05 14.35
N THR A 72 3.08 13.97 14.48
CA THR A 72 3.41 12.72 13.81
C THR A 72 3.15 12.80 12.30
N VAL A 73 2.08 13.45 11.88
CA VAL A 73 1.77 13.71 10.46
C VAL A 73 2.86 14.57 9.83
N GLU A 74 3.32 15.64 10.51
CA GLU A 74 4.42 16.47 10.05
C GLU A 74 5.72 15.66 9.88
N PHE A 75 6.04 14.81 10.85
CA PHE A 75 7.19 13.90 10.77
C PHE A 75 7.07 12.96 9.56
N LEU A 76 5.93 12.28 9.39
CA LEU A 76 5.70 11.33 8.30
C LEU A 76 5.73 12.00 6.93
N ALA A 77 5.17 13.22 6.81
CA ALA A 77 5.16 13.98 5.55
C ALA A 77 6.57 14.38 5.09
N ASN A 78 7.48 14.62 6.04
CA ASN A 78 8.84 15.05 5.76
C ASN A 78 9.86 13.91 5.73
N ARG A 79 9.44 12.71 6.14
CA ARG A 79 10.33 11.55 6.26
C ARG A 79 10.70 10.96 4.91
N GLU A 80 11.95 10.54 4.79
CA GLU A 80 12.45 9.65 3.73
C GLU A 80 12.95 8.34 4.31
N VAL A 81 12.71 7.25 3.58
CA VAL A 81 13.35 5.97 3.85
C VAL A 81 14.73 6.01 3.17
N VAL A 82 15.79 5.84 3.97
CA VAL A 82 17.18 5.98 3.50
C VAL A 82 17.98 4.67 3.59
N LYS A 83 17.39 3.62 4.15
CA LYS A 83 17.99 2.29 4.20
C LYS A 83 17.31 1.36 3.21
N PRO A 84 18.02 0.37 2.64
CA PRO A 84 17.42 -0.61 1.75
C PRO A 84 16.21 -1.30 2.37
N LEU A 85 15.19 -1.54 1.56
CA LEU A 85 14.03 -2.35 1.89
C LEU A 85 14.11 -3.69 1.16
N ILE A 86 13.51 -4.71 1.76
CA ILE A 86 13.46 -6.06 1.22
C ILE A 86 12.10 -6.24 0.54
N PRO A 87 12.05 -6.44 -0.79
CA PRO A 87 10.81 -6.78 -1.46
C PRO A 87 10.28 -8.15 -1.00
N SER A 88 9.01 -8.45 -1.30
CA SER A 88 8.46 -9.78 -1.10
C SER A 88 9.26 -10.83 -1.89
N ASP A 89 9.41 -12.04 -1.33
CA ASP A 89 10.05 -13.16 -2.02
C ASP A 89 9.36 -13.47 -3.37
N ASP A 90 8.06 -13.18 -3.45
CA ASP A 90 7.22 -13.38 -4.62
C ASP A 90 7.24 -12.19 -5.60
N TYR A 91 8.01 -11.12 -5.33
CA TYR A 91 8.07 -9.95 -6.21
C TYR A 91 8.45 -10.30 -7.66
N HIS A 92 9.20 -11.36 -7.86
CA HIS A 92 9.59 -11.82 -9.20
C HIS A 92 8.38 -12.15 -10.09
N PHE A 93 7.21 -12.53 -9.54
CA PHE A 93 5.97 -12.72 -10.30
C PHE A 93 5.44 -11.38 -10.84
N ILE A 94 5.46 -10.30 -10.05
CA ILE A 94 5.12 -8.95 -10.51
C ILE A 94 6.10 -8.49 -11.59
N LYS A 95 7.40 -8.67 -11.35
CA LYS A 95 8.45 -8.25 -12.28
C LYS A 95 8.30 -8.91 -13.65
N SER A 96 7.94 -10.19 -13.69
CA SER A 96 7.82 -10.99 -14.92
C SER A 96 6.50 -10.79 -15.68
N LEU A 97 5.51 -10.06 -15.14
CA LEU A 97 4.29 -9.70 -15.87
C LEU A 97 4.61 -8.95 -17.16
N LYS A 98 4.02 -9.39 -18.24
CA LYS A 98 4.13 -8.76 -19.57
C LYS A 98 3.08 -7.66 -19.69
N GLY A 99 3.53 -6.42 -19.93
CA GLY A 99 2.65 -5.27 -20.11
C GLY A 99 3.08 -4.06 -19.29
N ARG A 100 2.21 -3.07 -19.24
CA ARG A 100 2.43 -1.79 -18.56
C ARG A 100 2.13 -1.94 -17.07
N LYS A 101 3.06 -1.55 -16.22
CA LYS A 101 2.94 -1.65 -14.77
C LYS A 101 3.03 -0.28 -14.12
N PHE A 102 2.10 0.01 -13.22
CA PHE A 102 2.00 1.26 -12.47
C PHE A 102 1.93 0.94 -10.98
N ILE A 103 2.73 1.61 -10.17
CA ILE A 103 2.51 1.60 -8.73
C ILE A 103 1.44 2.65 -8.41
N VAL A 104 0.38 2.26 -7.68
CA VAL A 104 -0.65 3.18 -7.19
C VAL A 104 -0.76 3.00 -5.67
N THR A 105 -0.08 3.85 -4.93
CA THR A 105 0.06 3.75 -3.48
C THR A 105 -0.47 4.98 -2.77
N ALA A 106 -1.07 4.80 -1.59
CA ALA A 106 -1.56 5.89 -0.77
C ALA A 106 -0.55 6.26 0.32
N GLY A 107 -0.37 7.55 0.59
CA GLY A 107 0.50 8.02 1.65
C GLY A 107 1.23 9.33 1.31
N PHE A 108 2.25 9.65 2.10
CA PHE A 108 3.04 10.87 1.91
C PHE A 108 4.00 10.72 0.72
N PRO A 109 3.94 11.63 -0.28
CA PRO A 109 4.67 11.46 -1.53
C PRO A 109 6.18 11.26 -1.36
N LYS A 110 6.79 11.99 -0.45
CA LYS A 110 8.23 11.90 -0.17
C LYS A 110 8.61 10.51 0.37
N GLN A 111 7.81 10.00 1.31
CA GLN A 111 8.01 8.70 1.92
C GLN A 111 7.79 7.57 0.90
N GLN A 112 6.68 7.58 0.16
CA GLN A 112 6.36 6.51 -0.79
C GLN A 112 7.38 6.43 -1.93
N LYS A 113 7.80 7.58 -2.49
CA LYS A 113 8.84 7.61 -3.51
C LYS A 113 10.19 7.09 -3.00
N SER A 114 10.55 7.43 -1.75
CA SER A 114 11.78 6.91 -1.15
C SER A 114 11.74 5.40 -0.90
N LYS A 115 10.57 4.82 -0.54
CA LYS A 115 10.39 3.37 -0.44
C LYS A 115 10.67 2.67 -1.77
N VAL A 116 10.07 3.14 -2.86
CA VAL A 116 10.29 2.58 -4.21
C VAL A 116 11.77 2.62 -4.59
N LYS A 117 12.46 3.74 -4.27
CA LYS A 117 13.91 3.87 -4.48
C LYS A 117 14.71 2.86 -3.65
N MET A 118 14.36 2.70 -2.38
CA MET A 118 15.09 1.79 -1.47
C MET A 118 14.79 0.31 -1.74
N LEU A 119 13.69 -0.01 -2.38
CA LEU A 119 13.39 -1.35 -2.92
C LEU A 119 14.18 -1.65 -4.21
N GLY A 120 14.69 -0.63 -4.90
CA GLY A 120 15.42 -0.79 -6.17
C GLY A 120 14.53 -1.25 -7.34
N ILE A 121 13.25 -0.91 -7.32
CA ILE A 121 12.24 -1.42 -8.28
C ILE A 121 11.71 -0.37 -9.25
N ALA A 122 12.17 0.87 -9.19
CA ALA A 122 11.61 1.97 -9.98
C ALA A 122 11.57 1.68 -11.48
N ASP A 123 12.61 1.03 -12.02
CA ASP A 123 12.74 0.73 -13.44
C ASP A 123 11.82 -0.41 -13.93
N ASP A 124 11.19 -1.14 -13.01
CA ASP A 124 10.23 -2.20 -13.35
C ASP A 124 8.80 -1.64 -13.62
N PHE A 125 8.57 -0.33 -13.38
CA PHE A 125 7.28 0.34 -13.51
C PHE A 125 7.35 1.56 -14.41
N GLU A 126 6.27 1.79 -15.16
CA GLU A 126 6.15 2.96 -16.03
C GLU A 126 5.93 4.26 -15.25
N GLU A 127 5.17 4.18 -14.16
CA GLU A 127 4.88 5.33 -13.30
C GLU A 127 4.67 4.88 -11.84
N VAL A 128 5.10 5.75 -10.91
CA VAL A 128 4.78 5.66 -9.48
C VAL A 128 3.82 6.78 -9.14
N HIS A 129 2.54 6.43 -9.00
CA HIS A 129 1.48 7.36 -8.64
C HIS A 129 1.21 7.30 -7.13
N VAL A 130 1.48 8.40 -6.43
CA VAL A 130 1.23 8.51 -4.99
C VAL A 130 -0.05 9.29 -4.75
N VAL A 131 -0.99 8.68 -4.06
CA VAL A 131 -2.30 9.24 -3.72
C VAL A 131 -2.19 9.94 -2.37
N ASP A 132 -2.35 11.25 -2.36
CA ASP A 132 -2.51 12.00 -1.12
C ASP A 132 -3.95 11.83 -0.61
N VAL A 133 -4.10 11.01 0.44
CA VAL A 133 -5.43 10.67 0.99
C VAL A 133 -6.13 11.83 1.70
N SER A 134 -5.43 12.94 1.96
CA SER A 134 -6.05 14.16 2.48
C SER A 134 -6.83 14.93 1.41
N VAL A 135 -6.53 14.69 0.12
CA VAL A 135 -7.09 15.39 -1.03
C VAL A 135 -7.97 14.49 -1.89
N THR A 136 -7.59 13.20 -2.03
CA THR A 136 -8.22 12.28 -2.97
C THR A 136 -8.17 10.83 -2.46
N ASN A 137 -8.52 9.87 -3.30
CA ASN A 137 -8.47 8.44 -2.99
C ASN A 137 -8.00 7.62 -4.19
N LYS A 138 -7.72 6.33 -3.99
CA LYS A 138 -7.26 5.43 -5.07
C LYS A 138 -8.26 5.30 -6.22
N LYS A 139 -9.58 5.47 -5.99
CA LYS A 139 -10.57 5.42 -7.07
C LYS A 139 -10.35 6.54 -8.08
N GLN A 140 -10.17 7.77 -7.58
CA GLN A 140 -9.89 8.90 -8.46
C GLN A 140 -8.54 8.74 -9.17
N ALA A 141 -7.51 8.26 -8.45
CA ALA A 141 -6.21 7.97 -9.04
C ALA A 141 -6.27 6.96 -10.19
N PHE A 142 -7.09 5.91 -10.07
CA PHE A 142 -7.31 4.96 -11.17
C PHE A 142 -7.96 5.64 -12.38
N ILE A 143 -8.98 6.48 -12.16
CA ILE A 143 -9.63 7.26 -13.24
C ILE A 143 -8.62 8.16 -13.93
N ASP A 144 -7.84 8.92 -13.15
CA ASP A 144 -6.85 9.88 -13.68
C ASP A 144 -5.77 9.17 -14.51
N LEU A 145 -5.28 8.00 -14.06
CA LEU A 145 -4.31 7.20 -14.80
C LEU A 145 -4.90 6.61 -16.09
N ILE A 146 -6.15 6.12 -16.03
CA ILE A 146 -6.86 5.61 -17.20
C ILE A 146 -6.99 6.70 -18.26
N ASP A 147 -7.43 7.89 -17.86
CA ASP A 147 -7.63 9.03 -18.76
C ASP A 147 -6.29 9.56 -19.28
N LYS A 148 -5.30 9.76 -18.41
CA LYS A 148 -3.95 10.25 -18.76
C LYS A 148 -3.27 9.40 -19.81
N HIS A 149 -3.35 8.07 -19.64
CA HIS A 149 -2.66 7.10 -20.49
C HIS A 149 -3.55 6.45 -21.54
N GLN A 150 -4.85 6.87 -21.62
CA GLN A 150 -5.86 6.35 -22.54
C GLN A 150 -5.97 4.81 -22.49
N LEU A 151 -6.06 4.26 -21.26
CA LEU A 151 -6.03 2.83 -20.99
C LEU A 151 -7.39 2.18 -21.24
N ASN A 152 -7.38 0.94 -21.76
CA ASN A 152 -8.57 0.12 -21.86
C ASN A 152 -8.82 -0.60 -20.52
N LYS A 153 -9.97 -0.33 -19.87
CA LYS A 153 -10.33 -0.92 -18.57
C LYS A 153 -10.36 -2.46 -18.59
N ASP A 154 -10.78 -3.05 -19.70
CA ASP A 154 -10.89 -4.51 -19.85
C ASP A 154 -9.52 -5.21 -19.81
N GLU A 155 -8.44 -4.46 -20.07
CA GLU A 155 -7.06 -4.94 -20.06
C GLU A 155 -6.37 -4.69 -18.71
N ILE A 156 -7.01 -3.99 -17.76
CA ILE A 156 -6.44 -3.67 -16.45
C ILE A 156 -6.70 -4.81 -15.46
N LEU A 157 -5.71 -5.09 -14.63
CA LEU A 157 -5.83 -5.84 -13.38
C LEU A 157 -5.28 -4.99 -12.24
N ILE A 158 -6.10 -4.78 -11.21
CA ILE A 158 -5.68 -4.10 -9.97
C ILE A 158 -5.22 -5.16 -8.97
N VAL A 159 -4.05 -4.96 -8.38
CA VAL A 159 -3.41 -5.90 -7.44
C VAL A 159 -3.11 -5.18 -6.13
N GLY A 160 -3.56 -5.73 -5.01
CA GLY A 160 -3.31 -5.14 -3.69
C GLY A 160 -3.80 -6.00 -2.53
N ASP A 161 -3.56 -5.54 -1.29
CA ASP A 161 -3.93 -6.23 -0.06
C ASP A 161 -5.10 -5.58 0.70
N ASP A 162 -5.51 -4.35 0.35
CA ASP A 162 -6.61 -3.66 1.03
C ASP A 162 -7.96 -3.86 0.31
N ALA A 163 -8.77 -4.77 0.89
CA ALA A 163 -10.11 -5.08 0.41
C ALA A 163 -11.07 -3.88 0.41
N GLN A 164 -10.85 -2.87 1.25
CA GLN A 164 -11.70 -1.67 1.38
C GLN A 164 -11.19 -0.47 0.58
N SER A 165 -10.03 -0.59 -0.02
CA SER A 165 -9.40 0.43 -0.85
C SER A 165 -9.31 -0.01 -2.31
N GLU A 166 -8.12 -0.41 -2.80
CA GLU A 166 -7.92 -0.68 -4.23
C GLU A 166 -8.82 -1.77 -4.78
N ILE A 167 -9.09 -2.83 -3.99
CA ILE A 167 -9.96 -3.92 -4.45
C ILE A 167 -11.40 -3.43 -4.63
N LYS A 168 -11.96 -2.80 -3.60
CA LYS A 168 -13.30 -2.22 -3.65
C LYS A 168 -13.44 -1.21 -4.78
N PHE A 169 -12.50 -0.28 -4.90
CA PHE A 169 -12.56 0.76 -5.93
C PHE A 169 -12.39 0.20 -7.35
N GLY A 170 -11.55 -0.84 -7.51
CA GLY A 170 -11.44 -1.56 -8.77
C GLY A 170 -12.77 -2.15 -9.21
N LEU A 171 -13.43 -2.90 -8.32
CA LEU A 171 -14.75 -3.49 -8.60
C LEU A 171 -15.82 -2.43 -8.88
N GLU A 172 -15.83 -1.29 -8.16
CA GLU A 172 -16.76 -0.19 -8.42
C GLU A 172 -16.55 0.45 -9.79
N LEU A 173 -15.34 0.39 -10.36
CA LEU A 173 -15.02 0.87 -11.70
C LEU A 173 -15.23 -0.19 -12.79
N GLY A 174 -15.65 -1.40 -12.41
CA GLY A 174 -15.82 -2.54 -13.31
C GLY A 174 -14.50 -3.14 -13.79
N ILE A 175 -13.42 -2.97 -13.00
CA ILE A 175 -12.07 -3.47 -13.29
C ILE A 175 -11.83 -4.74 -12.47
N GLU A 176 -11.23 -5.76 -13.08
CA GLU A 176 -10.86 -6.98 -12.38
C GLU A 176 -9.75 -6.74 -11.35
N THR A 177 -9.82 -7.46 -10.24
CA THR A 177 -8.97 -7.27 -9.08
C THR A 177 -8.34 -8.58 -8.62
N PHE A 178 -7.11 -8.50 -8.10
CA PHE A 178 -6.42 -9.58 -7.40
C PHE A 178 -6.14 -9.14 -5.97
N LEU A 179 -6.84 -9.76 -5.00
CA LEU A 179 -6.61 -9.53 -3.57
C LEU A 179 -5.50 -10.46 -3.06
N LEU A 180 -4.41 -9.87 -2.59
CA LEU A 180 -3.34 -10.59 -1.89
C LEU A 180 -3.68 -10.67 -0.40
N ASP A 181 -4.05 -11.84 0.10
CA ASP A 181 -4.47 -12.04 1.51
C ASP A 181 -3.76 -13.24 2.15
N PRO A 182 -2.44 -13.13 2.44
CA PRO A 182 -1.64 -14.24 2.97
C PRO A 182 -2.08 -14.71 4.36
N ASP A 183 -2.69 -13.82 5.14
CA ASP A 183 -3.06 -14.07 6.54
C ASP A 183 -4.56 -14.33 6.73
N ASP A 184 -5.33 -14.49 5.64
CA ASP A 184 -6.81 -14.67 5.65
C ASP A 184 -7.55 -13.55 6.45
N LEU A 185 -7.10 -12.32 6.31
CA LEU A 185 -7.70 -11.18 7.03
C LEU A 185 -9.03 -10.73 6.41
N HIS A 186 -9.28 -11.12 5.16
CA HIS A 186 -10.42 -10.68 4.37
C HIS A 186 -11.28 -11.84 3.84
N PRO A 187 -11.68 -12.84 4.67
CA PRO A 187 -12.32 -14.08 4.19
C PRO A 187 -13.66 -13.85 3.50
N ASN A 188 -14.30 -12.69 3.71
CA ASN A 188 -15.58 -12.33 3.09
C ASN A 188 -15.48 -11.18 2.08
N ALA A 189 -14.25 -10.75 1.72
CA ALA A 189 -14.06 -9.69 0.76
C ALA A 189 -14.47 -10.15 -0.64
N LYS A 190 -15.09 -9.24 -1.38
CA LYS A 190 -15.33 -9.45 -2.80
C LYS A 190 -14.09 -9.04 -3.58
N SER A 191 -13.61 -9.91 -4.44
CA SER A 191 -12.55 -9.65 -5.42
C SER A 191 -12.81 -10.52 -6.67
N THR A 192 -12.16 -10.24 -7.79
CA THR A 192 -12.23 -11.13 -8.95
C THR A 192 -11.40 -12.38 -8.71
N PHE A 193 -10.20 -12.18 -8.19
CA PHE A 193 -9.26 -13.24 -7.80
C PHE A 193 -8.74 -12.96 -6.39
N THR A 194 -8.41 -14.01 -5.65
CA THR A 194 -7.77 -13.93 -4.34
C THR A 194 -6.64 -14.94 -4.27
N GLY A 195 -5.49 -14.53 -3.75
CA GLY A 195 -4.34 -15.42 -3.53
C GLY A 195 -3.68 -15.17 -2.20
N LYS A 196 -3.05 -16.20 -1.63
CA LYS A 196 -2.21 -16.06 -0.43
C LYS A 196 -0.78 -15.63 -0.76
N ASP A 197 -0.42 -15.75 -2.01
CA ASP A 197 0.85 -15.31 -2.57
C ASP A 197 0.63 -14.81 -4.01
N LEU A 198 1.70 -14.37 -4.66
CA LEU A 198 1.63 -13.83 -6.02
C LEU A 198 1.80 -14.90 -7.12
N LYS A 199 1.88 -16.19 -6.79
CA LYS A 199 2.06 -17.26 -7.77
C LYS A 199 0.90 -17.33 -8.77
N GLU A 200 -0.33 -17.09 -8.27
CA GLU A 200 -1.52 -17.15 -9.09
C GLU A 200 -1.76 -15.89 -9.93
N LEU A 201 -0.93 -14.85 -9.75
CA LEU A 201 -1.09 -13.57 -10.44
C LEU A 201 -0.99 -13.71 -11.97
N HIS A 202 -0.09 -14.55 -12.48
CA HIS A 202 0.01 -14.83 -13.92
C HIS A 202 -1.23 -15.49 -14.48
N GLN A 203 -1.82 -16.44 -13.74
CA GLN A 203 -3.08 -17.07 -14.14
C GLN A 203 -4.22 -16.04 -14.14
N ALA A 204 -4.33 -15.19 -13.12
CA ALA A 204 -5.31 -14.11 -13.05
C ALA A 204 -5.13 -13.10 -14.20
N ALA A 205 -3.89 -12.84 -14.62
CA ALA A 205 -3.58 -12.00 -15.78
C ALA A 205 -3.84 -12.67 -17.14
N GLY A 206 -4.06 -13.99 -17.16
CA GLY A 206 -4.17 -14.77 -18.39
C GLY A 206 -2.83 -14.95 -19.12
N GLN A 207 -1.71 -14.97 -18.39
CA GLN A 207 -0.34 -15.06 -18.91
C GLN A 207 0.34 -16.37 -18.51
#